data_64a101d2be10f47358deaaacb96e0540
#
_entry.id   64a101d2be10f47358deaaacb96e0540
#
_cell.length_a   1.000
_cell.length_b   1.000
_cell.length_c   1.000
_cell.angle_alpha   90.00
_cell.angle_beta   90.00
_cell.angle_gamma   90.00
#
_symmetry.space_group_name_H-M   'P 1'
#
loop_
_entity.id
_entity.type
_entity.pdbx_description
1 polymer ?
#
loop_
_entity_poly.entity_id
_entity_poly.type
_entity_poly.pdbx_seq_one_letter_code
_entity_poly.pdbx_strand_id
1 'polypeptide(L)'
;MTLNLRLFLAMRHTLPQNPQFYVTAPQDCPYLDNQVERKLFTALYGTNSRRLNNSLSKQGFRRSQNVLYRPSCANCSACMSARISSSEFKPSKSQKRILSKNSDIVRVVNPPLATDAQYNLFKKYITARHPNGGMSDMDADDFTAMIEETNVESKLIEYYAKKNGELELISFSLVDILDDGISMVYSVFNPYLKERSLGTYMIIDHNRLALEMTLKFVYLGYWVKGSSKMDYKKRFIPLEVFTEDKWICSTKVRQARPNPVNDSKEKLGVPIYLPSDQ
;
A
#
# COMPACT_ATOMS: atom_id res chain seq x y z
N MET A 1 54.26 13.61 -34.71
CA MET A 1 52.80 13.69 -34.62
C MET A 1 52.36 12.94 -33.37
N THR A 2 52.19 13.66 -32.27
CA THR A 2 51.78 13.11 -30.95
C THR A 2 50.28 13.29 -30.81
N LEU A 3 49.54 12.19 -30.81
CA LEU A 3 48.10 12.18 -30.59
C LEU A 3 47.82 12.43 -29.09
N ASN A 4 47.24 13.59 -28.77
CA ASN A 4 46.75 13.91 -27.46
C ASN A 4 45.39 13.20 -27.23
N LEU A 5 45.42 12.08 -26.53
CA LEU A 5 44.21 11.41 -26.07
C LEU A 5 43.67 12.18 -24.85
N ARG A 6 42.73 13.09 -25.06
CA ARG A 6 41.96 13.69 -23.97
C ARG A 6 41.06 12.62 -23.37
N LEU A 7 41.41 12.14 -22.16
CA LEU A 7 40.51 11.37 -21.33
C LEU A 7 39.28 12.24 -20.99
N PHE A 8 38.15 11.93 -21.62
CA PHE A 8 36.86 12.39 -21.11
C PHE A 8 36.59 11.67 -19.79
N LEU A 9 36.86 12.31 -18.65
CA LEU A 9 36.32 11.91 -17.38
C LEU A 9 34.80 12.13 -17.44
N ALA A 10 34.03 11.06 -17.73
CA ALA A 10 32.60 11.07 -17.53
C ALA A 10 32.33 11.32 -16.04
N MET A 11 31.77 12.48 -15.69
CA MET A 11 31.22 12.70 -14.36
C MET A 11 30.16 11.63 -14.10
N ARG A 12 30.52 10.61 -13.37
CA ARG A 12 29.54 9.67 -12.82
C ARG A 12 28.81 10.42 -11.72
N HIS A 13 27.59 10.86 -12.00
CA HIS A 13 26.67 11.26 -10.96
C HIS A 13 26.34 9.99 -10.14
N THR A 14 27.06 9.78 -9.06
CA THR A 14 26.70 8.74 -8.08
C THR A 14 25.45 9.21 -7.37
N LEU A 15 24.34 8.47 -7.53
CA LEU A 15 23.15 8.68 -6.70
C LEU A 15 23.55 8.60 -5.22
N PRO A 16 22.93 9.39 -4.33
CA PRO A 16 23.21 9.31 -2.90
C PRO A 16 23.09 7.86 -2.42
N GLN A 17 24.10 7.35 -1.74
CA GLN A 17 24.09 5.99 -1.19
C GLN A 17 23.00 5.82 -0.12
N ASN A 18 22.67 6.91 0.58
CA ASN A 18 21.63 6.95 1.60
C ASN A 18 20.35 7.57 1.05
N PRO A 19 19.17 6.99 1.37
CA PRO A 19 17.90 7.54 0.96
C PRO A 19 17.69 8.94 1.53
N GLN A 20 17.28 9.87 0.67
CA GLN A 20 16.91 11.22 1.07
C GLN A 20 15.43 11.25 1.44
N PHE A 21 15.12 11.89 2.56
CA PHE A 21 13.74 12.05 3.01
C PHE A 21 13.28 13.49 2.86
N TYR A 22 12.03 13.64 2.40
CA TYR A 22 11.40 14.93 2.16
C TYR A 22 10.02 14.96 2.82
N VAL A 23 9.53 16.16 3.13
CA VAL A 23 8.19 16.38 3.66
C VAL A 23 7.38 17.18 2.64
N THR A 24 6.15 16.75 2.38
CA THR A 24 5.24 17.49 1.47
C THR A 24 4.84 18.83 2.05
N ALA A 25 4.46 19.78 1.19
CA ALA A 25 3.70 20.95 1.61
C ALA A 25 2.41 20.51 2.34
N PRO A 26 1.90 21.32 3.28
CA PRO A 26 0.62 21.04 3.91
C PRO A 26 -0.51 21.09 2.89
N GLN A 27 -1.47 20.15 3.01
CA GLN A 27 -2.69 20.11 2.20
C GLN A 27 -3.86 19.58 3.03
N ASP A 28 -5.09 19.78 2.56
CA ASP A 28 -6.27 19.31 3.27
C ASP A 28 -6.25 17.78 3.45
N CYS A 29 -6.64 17.31 4.64
CA CYS A 29 -6.67 15.91 4.95
C CYS A 29 -7.86 15.22 4.23
N PRO A 30 -7.63 14.15 3.43
CA PRO A 30 -8.71 13.46 2.71
C PRO A 30 -9.56 12.55 3.61
N TYR A 31 -9.22 12.42 4.89
CA TYR A 31 -9.83 11.49 5.83
C TYR A 31 -10.58 12.13 6.98
N LEU A 32 -10.12 13.27 7.45
CA LEU A 32 -10.64 13.98 8.63
C LEU A 32 -10.86 15.44 8.27
N ASP A 33 -12.08 15.92 8.50
CA ASP A 33 -12.45 17.31 8.23
C ASP A 33 -11.63 18.28 9.09
N ASN A 34 -11.33 19.45 8.53
CA ASN A 34 -10.60 20.52 9.20
C ASN A 34 -9.21 20.13 9.74
N GLN A 35 -8.59 19.11 9.13
CA GLN A 35 -7.23 18.68 9.43
C GLN A 35 -6.31 18.92 8.22
N VAL A 36 -5.05 19.16 8.51
CA VAL A 36 -3.99 19.33 7.50
C VAL A 36 -3.11 18.11 7.48
N GLU A 37 -2.88 17.54 6.28
CA GLU A 37 -1.94 16.42 6.12
C GLU A 37 -0.58 16.90 5.63
N ARG A 38 0.45 16.20 6.10
CA ARG A 38 1.81 16.18 5.53
C ARG A 38 2.28 14.75 5.45
N LYS A 39 3.12 14.47 4.47
CA LYS A 39 3.73 13.14 4.28
C LYS A 39 5.24 13.28 4.29
N LEU A 40 5.90 12.44 5.09
CA LEU A 40 7.31 12.17 4.97
C LEU A 40 7.48 11.12 3.87
N PHE A 41 8.35 11.37 2.89
CA PHE A 41 8.53 10.45 1.78
C PHE A 41 9.99 10.35 1.34
N THR A 42 10.30 9.24 0.69
CA THR A 42 11.58 8.99 0.01
C THR A 42 11.32 8.26 -1.31
N ALA A 43 12.19 8.46 -2.27
CA ALA A 43 12.07 7.80 -3.55
C ALA A 43 12.80 6.45 -3.56
N LEU A 44 12.29 5.53 -4.37
CA LEU A 44 12.84 4.20 -4.59
C LEU A 44 13.65 4.21 -5.89
N TYR A 45 14.97 4.26 -5.78
CA TYR A 45 15.88 4.23 -6.92
C TYR A 45 16.96 3.16 -6.76
N GLY A 46 17.36 2.59 -7.90
CA GLY A 46 18.51 1.70 -8.00
C GLY A 46 18.34 0.36 -7.29
N THR A 47 19.44 -0.33 -7.09
CA THR A 47 19.49 -1.73 -6.63
C THR A 47 19.02 -1.95 -5.19
N ASN A 48 19.06 -0.91 -4.36
CA ASN A 48 18.65 -0.98 -2.95
C ASN A 48 17.16 -0.81 -2.72
N SER A 49 16.36 -0.54 -3.76
CA SER A 49 14.92 -0.25 -3.64
C SER A 49 14.14 -1.35 -2.93
N ARG A 50 14.39 -2.63 -3.27
CA ARG A 50 13.74 -3.77 -2.60
C ARG A 50 14.04 -3.81 -1.11
N ARG A 51 15.33 -3.66 -0.73
CA ARG A 51 15.75 -3.66 0.68
C ARG A 51 15.18 -2.49 1.45
N LEU A 52 15.15 -1.30 0.83
CA LEU A 52 14.56 -0.11 1.42
C LEU A 52 13.05 -0.27 1.61
N ASN A 53 12.33 -0.81 0.62
CA ASN A 53 10.89 -1.10 0.74
C ASN A 53 10.60 -2.07 1.89
N ASN A 54 11.36 -3.15 2.01
CA ASN A 54 11.23 -4.11 3.12
C ASN A 54 11.43 -3.44 4.48
N SER A 55 12.52 -2.68 4.64
CA SER A 55 12.84 -2.02 5.90
C SER A 55 11.80 -0.97 6.30
N LEU A 56 11.44 -0.08 5.38
CA LEU A 56 10.53 1.02 5.68
C LEU A 56 9.06 0.58 5.80
N SER A 57 8.63 -0.47 5.07
CA SER A 57 7.29 -1.04 5.27
C SER A 57 7.10 -1.56 6.68
N LYS A 58 8.12 -2.18 7.29
CA LYS A 58 8.11 -2.61 8.70
C LYS A 58 8.05 -1.43 9.68
N GLN A 59 8.44 -0.24 9.26
CA GLN A 59 8.38 1.03 10.00
C GLN A 59 7.16 1.88 9.65
N GLY A 60 6.13 1.27 9.08
CA GLY A 60 4.85 1.92 8.81
C GLY A 60 4.79 2.75 7.52
N PHE A 61 5.81 2.73 6.68
CA PHE A 61 5.73 3.35 5.36
C PHE A 61 4.87 2.53 4.40
N ARG A 62 4.38 3.21 3.37
CA ARG A 62 3.58 2.65 2.29
C ARG A 62 4.17 3.08 0.96
N ARG A 63 4.07 2.19 -0.05
CA ARG A 63 4.49 2.51 -1.41
C ARG A 63 3.34 3.09 -2.24
N SER A 64 3.67 4.05 -3.06
CA SER A 64 2.87 4.52 -4.19
C SER A 64 3.82 4.76 -5.35
N GLN A 65 3.69 4.01 -6.44
CA GLN A 65 4.65 3.99 -7.56
C GLN A 65 6.10 3.85 -7.04
N ASN A 66 7.00 4.75 -7.40
CA ASN A 66 8.40 4.75 -6.98
C ASN A 66 8.68 5.62 -5.73
N VAL A 67 7.69 5.74 -4.84
CA VAL A 67 7.81 6.53 -3.60
C VAL A 67 7.33 5.72 -2.41
N LEU A 68 8.11 5.75 -1.32
CA LEU A 68 7.68 5.31 0.01
C LEU A 68 7.29 6.52 0.83
N TYR A 69 6.15 6.47 1.50
CA TYR A 69 5.67 7.58 2.31
C TYR A 69 4.99 7.11 3.60
N ARG A 70 4.97 7.99 4.59
CA ARG A 70 4.10 7.87 5.78
C ARG A 70 3.57 9.24 6.20
N PRO A 71 2.40 9.29 6.86
CA PRO A 71 1.89 10.53 7.44
C PRO A 71 2.89 11.15 8.42
N SER A 72 3.03 12.49 8.37
CA SER A 72 3.90 13.30 9.24
C SER A 72 3.22 14.61 9.60
N CYS A 73 1.97 14.52 10.08
CA CYS A 73 1.15 15.67 10.45
C CYS A 73 1.57 16.20 11.83
N ALA A 74 1.68 17.54 11.97
CA ALA A 74 2.16 18.15 13.20
C ALA A 74 1.26 17.85 14.43
N ASN A 75 -0.06 17.88 14.25
CA ASN A 75 -1.03 17.80 15.34
C ASN A 75 -1.97 16.57 15.23
N CYS A 76 -1.62 15.58 14.43
CA CYS A 76 -2.49 14.42 14.20
C CYS A 76 -1.69 13.13 14.04
N SER A 77 -2.07 12.09 14.75
CA SER A 77 -1.52 10.72 14.66
C SER A 77 -2.60 9.67 14.35
N ALA A 78 -3.70 10.08 13.72
CA ALA A 78 -4.83 9.19 13.45
C ALA A 78 -4.55 8.12 12.39
N CYS A 79 -3.61 8.38 11.47
CA CYS A 79 -3.22 7.46 10.40
C CYS A 79 -2.14 6.49 10.89
N MET A 80 -2.50 5.23 11.07
CA MET A 80 -1.59 4.17 11.49
C MET A 80 -1.49 3.12 10.39
N SER A 81 -0.29 2.70 10.02
CA SER A 81 -0.13 1.56 9.11
C SER A 81 -0.71 0.32 9.76
N ALA A 82 -1.43 -0.50 9.00
CA ALA A 82 -2.15 -1.66 9.51
C ALA A 82 -1.74 -2.92 8.79
N ARG A 83 -1.61 -4.03 9.54
CA ARG A 83 -1.34 -5.36 8.99
C ARG A 83 -2.10 -6.45 9.75
N ILE A 84 -2.24 -7.60 9.13
CA ILE A 84 -2.86 -8.79 9.72
C ILE A 84 -1.78 -9.86 9.87
N SER A 85 -1.73 -10.53 11.03
CA SER A 85 -0.94 -11.75 11.20
C SER A 85 -1.64 -12.90 10.51
N SER A 86 -1.07 -13.41 9.41
CA SER A 86 -1.74 -14.39 8.55
C SER A 86 -1.98 -15.72 9.25
N SER A 87 -1.04 -16.17 10.10
CA SER A 87 -1.17 -17.42 10.86
C SER A 87 -2.22 -17.34 11.98
N GLU A 88 -2.47 -16.15 12.52
CA GLU A 88 -3.44 -15.95 13.59
C GLU A 88 -4.83 -15.55 13.10
N PHE A 89 -4.91 -15.11 11.82
CA PHE A 89 -6.17 -14.65 11.24
C PHE A 89 -7.17 -15.80 11.08
N LYS A 90 -8.34 -15.64 11.67
CA LYS A 90 -9.47 -16.57 11.54
C LYS A 90 -10.67 -15.83 10.98
N PRO A 91 -11.16 -16.18 9.78
CA PRO A 91 -12.34 -15.53 9.21
C PRO A 91 -13.55 -15.66 10.13
N SER A 92 -14.23 -14.55 10.39
CA SER A 92 -15.50 -14.48 11.11
C SER A 92 -16.62 -15.22 10.37
N LYS A 93 -17.76 -15.42 11.01
CA LYS A 93 -18.94 -16.05 10.36
C LYS A 93 -19.36 -15.32 9.08
N SER A 94 -19.36 -13.97 9.08
CA SER A 94 -19.68 -13.18 7.90
C SER A 94 -18.63 -13.30 6.80
N GLN A 95 -17.34 -13.33 7.17
CA GLN A 95 -16.25 -13.52 6.23
C GLN A 95 -16.24 -14.92 5.60
N LYS A 96 -16.59 -15.97 6.37
CA LYS A 96 -16.79 -17.33 5.84
C LYS A 96 -17.92 -17.39 4.82
N ARG A 97 -19.03 -16.65 5.04
CA ARG A 97 -20.11 -16.55 4.04
C ARG A 97 -19.63 -15.86 2.76
N ILE A 98 -18.78 -14.82 2.88
CA ILE A 98 -18.19 -14.17 1.70
C ILE A 98 -17.31 -15.16 0.93
N LEU A 99 -16.47 -15.95 1.59
CA LEU A 99 -15.68 -17.01 0.95
C LEU A 99 -16.55 -18.04 0.24
N SER A 100 -17.59 -18.54 0.89
CA SER A 100 -18.51 -19.51 0.29
C SER A 100 -19.25 -18.93 -0.93
N LYS A 101 -19.69 -17.66 -0.86
CA LYS A 101 -20.37 -16.99 -1.97
C LYS A 101 -19.46 -16.77 -3.19
N ASN A 102 -18.17 -16.73 -2.98
CA ASN A 102 -17.15 -16.48 -4.00
C ASN A 102 -16.32 -17.75 -4.29
N SER A 103 -16.86 -18.95 -4.03
CA SER A 103 -16.16 -20.21 -4.27
C SER A 103 -15.88 -20.50 -5.74
N ASP A 104 -16.58 -19.80 -6.64
CA ASP A 104 -16.40 -19.86 -8.10
C ASP A 104 -15.24 -18.96 -8.61
N ILE A 105 -14.66 -18.15 -7.75
CA ILE A 105 -13.57 -17.25 -8.15
C ILE A 105 -12.27 -18.02 -8.34
N VAL A 106 -11.65 -17.79 -9.47
CA VAL A 106 -10.29 -18.28 -9.79
C VAL A 106 -9.30 -17.13 -9.55
N ARG A 107 -8.28 -17.38 -8.71
CA ARG A 107 -7.16 -16.46 -8.48
C ARG A 107 -6.02 -16.81 -9.42
N VAL A 108 -5.44 -15.79 -10.06
CA VAL A 108 -4.22 -15.90 -10.87
C VAL A 108 -3.18 -14.91 -10.34
N VAL A 109 -1.94 -15.33 -10.23
CA VAL A 109 -0.81 -14.49 -9.80
C VAL A 109 0.08 -14.23 -11.00
N ASN A 110 0.16 -12.97 -11.41
CA ASN A 110 0.87 -12.55 -12.62
C ASN A 110 2.01 -11.55 -12.31
N PRO A 111 2.99 -11.40 -13.20
CA PRO A 111 3.87 -10.23 -13.22
C PRO A 111 3.04 -8.93 -13.31
N PRO A 112 3.60 -7.78 -12.87
CA PRO A 112 2.91 -6.49 -12.96
C PRO A 112 2.94 -5.96 -14.40
N LEU A 113 2.08 -6.52 -15.26
CA LEU A 113 1.89 -6.12 -16.65
C LEU A 113 0.46 -5.63 -16.83
N ALA A 114 0.30 -4.43 -17.39
CA ALA A 114 -1.00 -3.81 -17.61
C ALA A 114 -1.72 -4.44 -18.80
N THR A 115 -3.05 -4.51 -18.69
CA THR A 115 -3.92 -4.98 -19.78
C THR A 115 -5.16 -4.08 -19.93
N ASP A 116 -5.76 -4.08 -21.12
CA ASP A 116 -7.02 -3.34 -21.39
C ASP A 116 -8.14 -3.77 -20.45
N ALA A 117 -8.22 -5.05 -20.12
CA ALA A 117 -9.24 -5.58 -19.19
C ALA A 117 -9.10 -4.98 -17.79
N GLN A 118 -7.87 -4.85 -17.30
CA GLN A 118 -7.56 -4.22 -16.02
C GLN A 118 -7.86 -2.72 -16.06
N TYR A 119 -7.45 -2.01 -17.11
CA TYR A 119 -7.72 -0.58 -17.28
C TYR A 119 -9.23 -0.30 -17.33
N ASN A 120 -9.97 -1.06 -18.11
CA ASN A 120 -11.42 -0.93 -18.17
C ASN A 120 -12.10 -1.16 -16.82
N LEU A 121 -11.65 -2.15 -16.05
CA LEU A 121 -12.14 -2.41 -14.70
C LEU A 121 -11.76 -1.28 -13.74
N PHE A 122 -10.53 -0.76 -13.84
CA PHE A 122 -10.05 0.37 -13.07
C PHE A 122 -10.90 1.63 -13.32
N LYS A 123 -11.18 1.98 -14.57
CA LYS A 123 -12.04 3.14 -14.92
C LYS A 123 -13.44 2.99 -14.33
N LYS A 124 -14.06 1.80 -14.44
CA LYS A 124 -15.36 1.52 -13.82
C LYS A 124 -15.33 1.71 -12.30
N TYR A 125 -14.26 1.23 -11.66
CA TYR A 125 -14.09 1.32 -10.21
C TYR A 125 -13.90 2.77 -9.75
N ILE A 126 -13.00 3.52 -10.37
CA ILE A 126 -12.68 4.91 -10.01
C ILE A 126 -13.93 5.79 -10.20
N THR A 127 -14.61 5.69 -11.35
CA THR A 127 -15.81 6.47 -11.63
C THR A 127 -16.91 6.22 -10.60
N ALA A 128 -17.11 4.97 -10.18
CA ALA A 128 -18.16 4.61 -9.23
C ALA A 128 -17.82 4.91 -7.75
N ARG A 129 -16.52 4.88 -7.37
CA ARG A 129 -16.10 4.94 -5.97
C ARG A 129 -15.34 6.20 -5.59
N HIS A 130 -14.66 6.83 -6.55
CA HIS A 130 -13.74 7.94 -6.33
C HIS A 130 -13.82 8.98 -7.47
N PRO A 131 -15.00 9.48 -7.85
CA PRO A 131 -15.18 10.33 -9.04
C PRO A 131 -14.37 11.64 -8.98
N ASN A 132 -14.04 12.12 -7.78
CA ASN A 132 -13.26 13.34 -7.55
C ASN A 132 -11.88 13.02 -6.92
N GLY A 133 -11.40 11.79 -7.05
CA GLY A 133 -10.10 11.39 -6.51
C GLY A 133 -8.96 11.74 -7.47
N GLY A 134 -7.74 11.86 -6.97
CA GLY A 134 -6.56 12.17 -7.78
C GLY A 134 -6.20 11.16 -8.86
N MET A 135 -6.94 10.04 -8.97
CA MET A 135 -6.77 9.02 -10.01
C MET A 135 -7.92 9.03 -11.04
N SER A 136 -8.88 9.97 -10.92
CA SER A 136 -10.05 10.04 -11.84
C SER A 136 -9.64 10.34 -13.27
N ASP A 137 -8.60 11.14 -13.44
CA ASP A 137 -8.13 11.64 -14.72
C ASP A 137 -7.03 10.78 -15.36
N MET A 138 -6.58 9.71 -14.66
CA MET A 138 -5.58 8.78 -15.20
C MET A 138 -6.04 8.19 -16.53
N ASP A 139 -5.21 8.32 -17.55
CA ASP A 139 -5.37 7.66 -18.84
C ASP A 139 -4.78 6.25 -18.86
N ALA A 140 -4.69 5.61 -20.01
CA ALA A 140 -4.15 4.27 -20.15
C ALA A 140 -2.63 4.22 -19.91
N ASP A 141 -1.91 5.27 -20.30
CA ASP A 141 -0.46 5.35 -20.13
C ASP A 141 -0.10 5.57 -18.66
N ASP A 142 -0.81 6.45 -17.96
CA ASP A 142 -0.68 6.64 -16.51
C ASP A 142 -0.98 5.36 -15.73
N PHE A 143 -2.03 4.62 -16.16
CA PHE A 143 -2.38 3.33 -15.56
C PHE A 143 -1.29 2.30 -15.80
N THR A 144 -0.75 2.22 -17.01
CA THR A 144 0.36 1.32 -17.36
C THR A 144 1.59 1.65 -16.51
N ALA A 145 1.97 2.92 -16.41
CA ALA A 145 3.06 3.35 -15.55
C ALA A 145 2.82 2.99 -14.06
N MET A 146 1.59 3.15 -13.56
CA MET A 146 1.24 2.77 -12.19
C MET A 146 1.43 1.27 -11.92
N ILE A 147 1.15 0.41 -12.89
CA ILE A 147 1.26 -1.04 -12.76
C ILE A 147 2.70 -1.52 -12.97
N GLU A 148 3.38 -1.04 -14.02
CA GLU A 148 4.62 -1.62 -14.52
C GLU A 148 5.88 -0.94 -13.99
N GLU A 149 5.82 0.38 -13.71
CA GLU A 149 6.96 1.10 -13.18
C GLU A 149 7.18 0.80 -11.69
N THR A 150 7.96 -0.24 -11.44
CA THR A 150 8.28 -0.67 -10.07
C THR A 150 9.75 -1.06 -9.95
N ASN A 151 10.40 -0.56 -8.89
CA ASN A 151 11.76 -0.92 -8.51
C ASN A 151 11.81 -1.94 -7.36
N VAL A 152 10.67 -2.58 -7.08
CA VAL A 152 10.51 -3.57 -6.00
C VAL A 152 9.84 -4.85 -6.54
N GLU A 153 9.81 -5.90 -5.74
CA GLU A 153 9.13 -7.13 -6.15
C GLU A 153 7.62 -6.97 -6.04
N SER A 154 6.98 -6.69 -7.19
CA SER A 154 5.54 -6.54 -7.29
C SER A 154 4.89 -7.69 -8.06
N LYS A 155 3.63 -7.97 -7.76
CA LYS A 155 2.76 -8.93 -8.45
C LYS A 155 1.38 -8.34 -8.64
N LEU A 156 0.70 -8.79 -9.69
CA LEU A 156 -0.73 -8.64 -9.87
C LEU A 156 -1.45 -9.89 -9.41
N ILE A 157 -2.39 -9.73 -8.50
CA ILE A 157 -3.29 -10.82 -8.08
C ILE A 157 -4.63 -10.55 -8.73
N GLU A 158 -5.00 -11.36 -9.69
CA GLU A 158 -6.21 -11.21 -10.47
C GLU A 158 -7.26 -12.25 -10.06
N TYR A 159 -8.52 -11.86 -10.13
CA TYR A 159 -9.65 -12.67 -9.74
C TYR A 159 -10.67 -12.71 -10.85
N TYR A 160 -10.96 -13.91 -11.30
CA TYR A 160 -11.86 -14.17 -12.41
C TYR A 160 -13.09 -14.96 -11.91
N ALA A 161 -14.25 -14.65 -12.44
CA ALA A 161 -15.46 -15.43 -12.24
C ALA A 161 -16.11 -15.77 -13.58
N LYS A 162 -16.85 -16.87 -13.64
CA LYS A 162 -17.57 -17.29 -14.84
C LYS A 162 -18.77 -16.36 -15.07
N LYS A 163 -18.89 -15.87 -16.30
CA LYS A 163 -20.04 -15.15 -16.80
C LYS A 163 -20.34 -15.66 -18.21
N ASN A 164 -21.55 -16.16 -18.42
CA ASN A 164 -21.97 -16.76 -19.71
C ASN A 164 -21.02 -17.83 -20.26
N GLY A 165 -20.36 -18.59 -19.36
CA GLY A 165 -19.42 -19.65 -19.73
C GLY A 165 -17.96 -19.21 -19.86
N GLU A 166 -17.66 -17.93 -19.95
CA GLU A 166 -16.32 -17.34 -20.05
C GLU A 166 -15.83 -16.79 -18.71
N LEU A 167 -14.51 -16.71 -18.55
CA LEU A 167 -13.87 -16.08 -17.39
C LEU A 167 -13.80 -14.56 -17.60
N GLU A 168 -14.46 -13.79 -16.74
CA GLU A 168 -14.39 -12.32 -16.71
C GLU A 168 -13.52 -11.87 -15.52
N LEU A 169 -12.62 -10.92 -15.75
CA LEU A 169 -11.87 -10.27 -14.67
C LEU A 169 -12.80 -9.40 -13.84
N ILE A 170 -12.98 -9.73 -12.56
CA ILE A 170 -13.90 -9.04 -11.65
C ILE A 170 -13.19 -8.23 -10.57
N SER A 171 -11.95 -8.53 -10.27
CA SER A 171 -11.09 -7.73 -9.37
C SER A 171 -9.63 -8.04 -9.58
N PHE A 172 -8.76 -7.10 -9.19
CA PHE A 172 -7.32 -7.32 -9.11
C PHE A 172 -6.68 -6.46 -8.01
N SER A 173 -5.51 -6.87 -7.57
CA SER A 173 -4.67 -6.11 -6.64
C SER A 173 -3.24 -6.05 -7.15
N LEU A 174 -2.65 -4.85 -7.18
CA LEU A 174 -1.20 -4.69 -7.23
C LEU A 174 -0.68 -4.85 -5.80
N VAL A 175 0.24 -5.77 -5.62
CA VAL A 175 0.86 -6.06 -4.31
C VAL A 175 2.37 -6.06 -4.41
N ASP A 176 3.05 -5.73 -3.33
CA ASP A 176 4.49 -5.95 -3.17
C ASP A 176 4.73 -7.19 -2.30
N ILE A 177 5.69 -7.99 -2.72
CA ILE A 177 6.17 -9.12 -1.93
C ILE A 177 7.33 -8.64 -1.07
N LEU A 178 7.08 -8.58 0.23
CA LEU A 178 8.07 -8.23 1.25
C LEU A 178 8.68 -9.51 1.83
N ASP A 179 9.82 -9.40 2.52
CA ASP A 179 10.48 -10.54 3.18
C ASP A 179 9.58 -11.23 4.22
N ASP A 180 8.63 -10.50 4.79
CA ASP A 180 7.76 -10.99 5.85
C ASP A 180 6.26 -10.93 5.51
N GLY A 181 5.87 -10.43 4.34
CA GLY A 181 4.46 -10.28 4.06
C GLY A 181 4.10 -9.80 2.66
N ILE A 182 2.81 -9.75 2.39
CA ILE A 182 2.23 -9.16 1.19
C ILE A 182 1.76 -7.74 1.53
N SER A 183 2.23 -6.74 0.81
CA SER A 183 1.76 -5.36 0.95
C SER A 183 0.78 -5.00 -0.15
N MET A 184 -0.49 -4.78 0.21
CA MET A 184 -1.52 -4.37 -0.74
C MET A 184 -1.31 -2.90 -1.12
N VAL A 185 -0.95 -2.64 -2.38
CA VAL A 185 -0.67 -1.29 -2.89
C VAL A 185 -1.94 -0.66 -3.46
N TYR A 186 -2.53 -1.29 -4.48
CA TYR A 186 -3.80 -0.89 -5.07
C TYR A 186 -4.73 -2.10 -5.17
N SER A 187 -6.02 -1.86 -4.97
CA SER A 187 -7.05 -2.91 -5.09
C SER A 187 -8.25 -2.35 -5.84
N VAL A 188 -8.59 -3.00 -6.92
CA VAL A 188 -9.66 -2.64 -7.84
C VAL A 188 -10.64 -3.78 -7.94
N PHE A 189 -11.94 -3.49 -7.96
CA PHE A 189 -12.97 -4.50 -8.12
C PHE A 189 -14.19 -3.93 -8.84
N ASN A 190 -14.99 -4.80 -9.45
CA ASN A 190 -16.23 -4.42 -10.10
C ASN A 190 -17.22 -3.86 -9.06
N PRO A 191 -17.54 -2.54 -9.11
CA PRO A 191 -18.36 -1.88 -8.10
C PRO A 191 -19.84 -2.28 -8.15
N TYR A 192 -20.26 -2.93 -9.24
CA TYR A 192 -21.63 -3.36 -9.47
C TYR A 192 -21.92 -4.75 -8.90
N LEU A 193 -20.90 -5.54 -8.56
CA LEU A 193 -21.03 -6.85 -7.90
C LEU A 193 -21.04 -6.70 -6.36
N LYS A 194 -21.92 -5.82 -5.85
CA LYS A 194 -21.96 -5.44 -4.42
C LYS A 194 -22.19 -6.64 -3.49
N GLU A 195 -23.01 -7.58 -3.94
CA GLU A 195 -23.35 -8.80 -3.21
C GLU A 195 -22.17 -9.73 -2.98
N ARG A 196 -21.13 -9.67 -3.81
CA ARG A 196 -19.91 -10.48 -3.69
C ARG A 196 -18.94 -9.95 -2.63
N SER A 197 -19.06 -8.68 -2.21
CA SER A 197 -18.14 -8.06 -1.22
C SER A 197 -16.67 -8.24 -1.56
N LEU A 198 -16.30 -8.02 -2.83
CA LEU A 198 -14.99 -8.35 -3.41
C LEU A 198 -13.81 -7.72 -2.65
N GLY A 199 -13.94 -6.48 -2.17
CA GLY A 199 -12.88 -5.85 -1.36
C GLY A 199 -12.57 -6.62 -0.08
N THR A 200 -13.57 -7.18 0.59
CA THR A 200 -13.37 -8.04 1.76
C THR A 200 -12.82 -9.40 1.35
N TYR A 201 -13.33 -9.98 0.26
CA TYR A 201 -12.85 -11.25 -0.29
C TYR A 201 -11.35 -11.20 -0.58
N MET A 202 -10.88 -10.18 -1.29
CA MET A 202 -9.47 -10.00 -1.64
C MET A 202 -8.57 -10.00 -0.39
N ILE A 203 -8.93 -9.27 0.68
CA ILE A 203 -8.14 -9.24 1.91
C ILE A 203 -8.04 -10.63 2.54
N ILE A 204 -9.15 -11.38 2.58
CA ILE A 204 -9.16 -12.74 3.14
C ILE A 204 -8.30 -13.67 2.27
N ASP A 205 -8.42 -13.56 0.97
CA ASP A 205 -7.66 -14.40 0.04
C ASP A 205 -6.16 -14.06 0.04
N HIS A 206 -5.79 -12.78 0.20
CA HIS A 206 -4.38 -12.39 0.40
C HIS A 206 -3.78 -13.00 1.68
N ASN A 207 -4.57 -13.17 2.75
CA ASN A 207 -4.11 -13.90 3.93
C ASN A 207 -3.86 -15.40 3.62
N ARG A 208 -4.71 -16.03 2.80
CA ARG A 208 -4.48 -17.40 2.32
C ARG A 208 -3.23 -17.49 1.46
N LEU A 209 -3.07 -16.56 0.51
CA LEU A 209 -1.89 -16.47 -0.34
C LEU A 209 -0.61 -16.26 0.48
N ALA A 210 -0.65 -15.40 1.51
CA ALA A 210 0.49 -15.19 2.39
C ALA A 210 0.90 -16.50 3.11
N LEU A 211 -0.08 -17.29 3.58
CA LEU A 211 0.20 -18.61 4.17
C LEU A 211 0.78 -19.59 3.15
N GLU A 212 0.24 -19.64 1.92
CA GLU A 212 0.77 -20.45 0.82
C GLU A 212 2.24 -20.10 0.50
N MET A 213 2.60 -18.82 0.63
CA MET A 213 3.96 -18.30 0.43
C MET A 213 4.83 -18.34 1.71
N THR A 214 4.34 -18.91 2.80
CA THR A 214 5.02 -18.90 4.12
C THR A 214 5.35 -17.51 4.67
N LEU A 215 4.57 -16.50 4.27
CA LEU A 215 4.70 -15.12 4.72
C LEU A 215 3.83 -14.86 5.96
N LYS A 216 4.33 -14.02 6.86
CA LYS A 216 3.73 -13.79 8.18
C LYS A 216 2.58 -12.79 8.17
N PHE A 217 2.64 -11.79 7.26
CA PHE A 217 1.75 -10.63 7.35
C PHE A 217 1.08 -10.28 6.02
N VAL A 218 -0.10 -9.65 6.10
CA VAL A 218 -0.71 -8.90 5.02
C VAL A 218 -0.84 -7.44 5.46
N TYR A 219 -0.14 -6.53 4.80
CA TYR A 219 -0.17 -5.10 5.06
C TYR A 219 -1.31 -4.44 4.28
N LEU A 220 -2.23 -3.78 5.00
CA LEU A 220 -3.47 -3.23 4.45
C LEU A 220 -3.44 -1.72 4.16
N GLY A 221 -2.32 -1.07 4.35
CA GLY A 221 -2.24 0.38 4.31
C GLY A 221 -2.70 1.04 5.59
N TYR A 222 -2.99 2.34 5.51
CA TYR A 222 -3.37 3.06 6.71
C TYR A 222 -4.79 2.72 7.16
N TRP A 223 -4.92 2.46 8.45
CA TRP A 223 -6.16 2.61 9.17
C TRP A 223 -6.18 4.01 9.78
N VAL A 224 -7.26 4.75 9.57
CA VAL A 224 -7.39 6.12 10.05
C VAL A 224 -8.46 6.14 11.14
N LYS A 225 -8.04 6.42 12.36
CA LYS A 225 -8.94 6.51 13.50
C LYS A 225 -9.90 7.68 13.32
N GLY A 226 -11.19 7.44 13.42
CA GLY A 226 -12.23 8.46 13.21
C GLY A 226 -12.73 8.57 11.77
N SER A 227 -12.12 7.87 10.81
CA SER A 227 -12.61 7.83 9.42
C SER A 227 -13.49 6.60 9.18
N SER A 228 -14.77 6.82 8.90
CA SER A 228 -15.74 5.75 8.55
C SER A 228 -15.32 4.98 7.31
N LYS A 229 -14.65 5.64 6.35
CA LYS A 229 -14.12 5.02 5.12
C LYS A 229 -13.07 3.94 5.40
N MET A 230 -12.38 4.00 6.55
CA MET A 230 -11.29 3.09 6.91
C MET A 230 -11.66 2.08 7.99
N ASP A 231 -12.83 2.21 8.61
CA ASP A 231 -13.27 1.37 9.75
C ASP A 231 -13.47 -0.12 9.42
N TYR A 232 -13.68 -0.45 8.15
CA TYR A 232 -13.82 -1.84 7.71
C TYR A 232 -12.60 -2.71 8.07
N LYS A 233 -11.40 -2.11 8.19
CA LYS A 233 -10.16 -2.83 8.52
C LYS A 233 -10.18 -3.45 9.90
N LYS A 234 -10.91 -2.86 10.85
CA LYS A 234 -11.10 -3.42 12.20
C LYS A 234 -11.77 -4.80 12.23
N ARG A 235 -12.42 -5.20 11.13
CA ARG A 235 -13.10 -6.49 11.03
C ARG A 235 -12.16 -7.66 10.78
N PHE A 236 -10.88 -7.38 10.50
CA PHE A 236 -9.85 -8.39 10.26
C PHE A 236 -9.00 -8.56 11.53
N ILE A 237 -9.36 -9.54 12.34
CA ILE A 237 -8.75 -9.76 13.67
C ILE A 237 -7.84 -11.00 13.61
N PRO A 238 -6.60 -10.91 14.15
CA PRO A 238 -6.00 -9.76 14.82
C PRO A 238 -5.49 -8.70 13.83
N LEU A 239 -5.90 -7.46 14.02
CA LEU A 239 -5.36 -6.31 13.30
C LEU A 239 -4.27 -5.68 14.15
N GLU A 240 -3.05 -5.61 13.62
CA GLU A 240 -1.96 -4.85 14.21
C GLU A 240 -1.86 -3.49 13.54
N VAL A 241 -1.49 -2.47 14.32
CA VAL A 241 -1.22 -1.12 13.82
C VAL A 241 0.13 -0.63 14.31
N PHE A 242 0.81 0.14 13.45
CA PHE A 242 2.10 0.74 13.76
C PHE A 242 1.90 2.08 14.44
N THR A 243 2.35 2.18 15.69
CA THR A 243 2.31 3.40 16.49
C THR A 243 3.44 3.38 17.52
N GLU A 244 4.00 4.54 17.85
CA GLU A 244 5.13 4.64 18.79
C GLU A 244 6.27 3.67 18.43
N ASP A 245 6.62 3.61 17.14
CA ASP A 245 7.70 2.79 16.56
C ASP A 245 7.58 1.28 16.77
N LYS A 246 6.36 0.79 17.03
CA LYS A 246 6.09 -0.64 17.20
C LYS A 246 4.74 -1.05 16.63
N TRP A 247 4.62 -2.33 16.30
CA TRP A 247 3.35 -2.96 15.95
C TRP A 247 2.64 -3.42 17.21
N ILE A 248 1.40 -3.00 17.39
CA ILE A 248 0.55 -3.41 18.51
C ILE A 248 -0.82 -3.82 18.00
N CYS A 249 -1.51 -4.69 18.73
CA CYS A 249 -2.89 -5.04 18.42
C CYS A 249 -3.78 -3.79 18.46
N SER A 250 -4.60 -3.58 17.45
CA SER A 250 -5.46 -2.38 17.33
C SER A 250 -6.42 -2.18 18.52
N THR A 251 -6.78 -3.24 19.23
CA THR A 251 -7.61 -3.17 20.45
C THR A 251 -6.86 -2.55 21.64
N LYS A 252 -5.53 -2.53 21.60
CA LYS A 252 -4.68 -1.96 22.65
C LYS A 252 -4.33 -0.48 22.39
N VAL A 253 -4.75 0.09 21.27
CA VAL A 253 -4.54 1.51 20.97
C VAL A 253 -5.36 2.34 21.96
N ARG A 254 -4.70 2.90 22.95
CA ARG A 254 -5.33 3.84 23.90
C ARG A 254 -5.92 5.02 23.12
N GLN A 255 -7.01 5.58 23.64
CA GLN A 255 -7.48 6.86 23.11
C GLN A 255 -6.34 7.86 23.32
N ALA A 256 -5.68 8.24 22.23
CA ALA A 256 -4.71 9.32 22.30
C ALA A 256 -5.46 10.55 22.84
N ARG A 257 -5.10 11.00 24.05
CA ARG A 257 -5.49 12.33 24.48
C ARG A 257 -4.87 13.29 23.46
N PRO A 258 -5.58 14.30 22.97
CA PRO A 258 -4.93 15.37 22.22
C PRO A 258 -3.80 15.88 23.13
N ASN A 259 -2.57 15.82 22.66
CA ASN A 259 -1.47 16.43 23.39
C ASN A 259 -1.82 17.89 23.59
N PRO A 260 -1.76 18.43 24.81
CA PRO A 260 -1.85 19.86 24.99
C PRO A 260 -0.74 20.47 24.15
N VAL A 261 -1.10 21.51 23.40
CA VAL A 261 -0.18 22.28 22.57
C VAL A 261 0.94 22.78 23.48
N ASN A 262 2.08 22.09 23.48
CA ASN A 262 3.32 22.62 24.00
C ASN A 262 4.06 23.23 22.81
N ASP A 263 3.97 24.52 22.74
CA ASP A 263 4.61 25.42 21.80
C ASP A 263 6.12 25.47 22.07
N SER A 264 6.81 24.38 21.84
CA SER A 264 8.26 24.40 21.88
C SER A 264 8.87 23.18 21.16
N LYS A 265 9.47 23.51 20.02
CA LYS A 265 10.39 22.73 19.19
C LYS A 265 9.73 21.62 18.36
N GLU A 266 9.65 21.90 17.08
CA GLU A 266 9.51 20.86 16.04
C GLU A 266 10.45 19.69 16.35
N LYS A 267 9.90 18.61 16.90
CA LYS A 267 10.57 17.33 16.85
C LYS A 267 10.41 16.79 15.43
N LEU A 268 11.22 17.30 14.53
CA LEU A 268 11.61 16.58 13.33
C LEU A 268 12.28 15.28 13.78
N GLY A 269 11.58 14.17 13.64
CA GLY A 269 12.26 12.89 13.72
C GLY A 269 11.64 11.86 14.65
N VAL A 270 10.65 11.15 14.11
CA VAL A 270 10.53 9.73 14.47
C VAL A 270 11.78 9.05 13.91
N PRO A 271 12.58 8.31 14.68
CA PRO A 271 13.79 7.67 14.20
C PRO A 271 13.45 6.71 13.03
N ILE A 272 14.20 6.84 11.96
CA ILE A 272 14.11 5.97 10.77
C ILE A 272 15.34 5.07 10.80
N TYR A 273 15.13 3.78 10.95
CA TYR A 273 16.18 2.79 10.92
C TYR A 273 16.44 2.38 9.47
N LEU A 274 17.57 2.79 8.92
CA LEU A 274 18.03 2.35 7.62
C LEU A 274 18.72 0.98 7.73
N PRO A 275 18.61 0.11 6.71
CA PRO A 275 19.37 -1.13 6.68
C PRO A 275 20.87 -0.79 6.72
N SER A 276 21.63 -1.43 7.61
CA SER A 276 23.09 -1.34 7.61
C SER A 276 23.66 -1.97 6.34
N ASP A 277 24.63 -1.33 5.74
CA ASP A 277 25.39 -1.91 4.64
C ASP A 277 26.23 -3.10 5.20
N GLN A 278 25.79 -4.34 4.92
CA GLN A 278 26.56 -5.57 5.07
C GLN A 278 26.87 -6.14 3.71
#